data_54a9515ae8b690e0df3c9472e8d884bb
#
_entry.id   54a9515ae8b690e0df3c9472e8d884bb
#
_cell.length_a   1.000
_cell.length_b   1.000
_cell.length_c   1.000
_cell.angle_alpha   90.00
_cell.angle_beta   90.00
_cell.angle_gamma   90.00
#
_symmetry.space_group_name_H-M   'P 1'
#
loop_
_entity.id
_entity.type
_entity.pdbx_description
1 polymer ?
#
loop_
_entity_poly.entity_id
_entity_poly.type
_entity_poly.pdbx_seq_one_letter_code
_entity_poly.pdbx_strand_id
1 'polypeptide(L)'
;MGVDPSLIARHGVVSREVALAMAQGAQARFGANHALATTGFAGPLGGTPASPIGTIWIGIALGSQLYAHKLRIQKGREALIAEVCREALQLFIHHYTTKK
;
A
#
# COMPACT_ATOMS: atom_id res chain seq x y z
N MET A 1 1.55 -1.67 12.51
CA MET A 1 2.94 -1.98 12.31
C MET A 1 3.87 -0.80 12.49
N GLY A 2 3.66 -0.02 13.50
CA GLY A 2 4.59 1.02 13.88
C GLY A 2 4.60 2.25 12.97
N VAL A 3 3.51 2.52 12.28
CA VAL A 3 3.42 3.76 11.51
C VAL A 3 3.20 4.91 12.50
N ASP A 4 4.01 5.96 12.36
CA ASP A 4 3.94 7.12 13.22
C ASP A 4 2.56 7.77 13.11
N PRO A 5 1.83 7.96 14.23
CA PRO A 5 0.53 8.60 14.17
C PRO A 5 0.54 9.99 13.54
N SER A 6 1.63 10.74 13.67
CA SER A 6 1.73 12.05 13.05
C SER A 6 1.75 11.96 11.53
N LEU A 7 2.30 10.89 10.98
CA LEU A 7 2.29 10.66 9.54
C LEU A 7 0.86 10.44 9.05
N ILE A 8 0.08 9.65 9.79
CA ILE A 8 -1.32 9.41 9.47
C ILE A 8 -2.12 10.71 9.56
N ALA A 9 -1.89 11.49 10.60
CA ALA A 9 -2.60 12.75 10.80
C ALA A 9 -2.29 13.74 9.66
N ARG A 10 -1.05 13.73 9.15
CA ARG A 10 -0.63 14.67 8.11
C ARG A 10 -1.08 14.25 6.72
N HIS A 11 -0.99 12.96 6.41
CA HIS A 11 -1.20 12.46 5.05
C HIS A 11 -2.46 11.61 4.88
N GLY A 12 -3.08 11.20 5.98
CA GLY A 12 -4.22 10.28 5.94
C GLY A 12 -3.77 8.83 5.91
N VAL A 13 -4.67 7.94 6.32
CA VAL A 13 -4.39 6.49 6.36
C VAL A 13 -4.13 5.95 4.97
N VAL A 14 -4.90 6.41 3.98
CA VAL A 14 -4.75 5.98 2.59
C VAL A 14 -3.90 7.02 1.88
N SER A 15 -2.59 6.77 1.83
CA SER A 15 -1.64 7.70 1.23
C SER A 15 -0.36 6.96 0.84
N ARG A 16 0.40 7.59 -0.04
CA ARG A 16 1.70 7.09 -0.44
C ARG A 16 2.61 6.95 0.77
N GLU A 17 2.65 7.98 1.60
CA GLU A 17 3.53 8.04 2.78
C GLU A 17 3.24 6.92 3.77
N VAL A 18 1.96 6.66 4.02
CA VAL A 18 1.58 5.60 4.96
C VAL A 18 1.87 4.23 4.37
N ALA A 19 1.62 4.04 3.06
CA ALA A 19 1.92 2.75 2.41
C ALA A 19 3.42 2.43 2.49
N LEU A 20 4.28 3.43 2.24
CA LEU A 20 5.73 3.24 2.35
C LEU A 20 6.14 2.95 3.78
N ALA A 21 5.58 3.69 4.74
CA ALA A 21 5.90 3.46 6.15
C ALA A 21 5.46 2.08 6.62
N MET A 22 4.32 1.59 6.14
CA MET A 22 3.85 0.24 6.46
C MET A 22 4.80 -0.82 5.92
N ALA A 23 5.26 -0.66 4.69
CA ALA A 23 6.19 -1.62 4.09
C ALA A 23 7.52 -1.64 4.84
N GLN A 24 8.07 -0.46 5.16
CA GLN A 24 9.29 -0.35 5.96
C GLN A 24 9.10 -0.94 7.35
N GLY A 25 7.98 -0.65 7.99
CA GLY A 25 7.67 -1.18 9.32
C GLY A 25 7.59 -2.69 9.32
N ALA A 26 7.04 -3.28 8.28
CA ALA A 26 6.97 -4.73 8.14
C ALA A 26 8.37 -5.34 7.99
N GLN A 27 9.24 -4.70 7.19
CA GLN A 27 10.64 -5.14 7.08
C GLN A 27 11.31 -5.17 8.45
N ALA A 28 11.19 -4.09 9.19
CA ALA A 28 11.86 -3.96 10.48
C ALA A 28 11.28 -4.94 11.50
N ARG A 29 9.95 -5.04 11.56
CA ARG A 29 9.29 -5.86 12.58
C ARG A 29 9.58 -7.35 12.39
N PHE A 30 9.62 -7.82 11.15
CA PHE A 30 9.80 -9.24 10.87
C PHE A 30 11.23 -9.60 10.46
N GLY A 31 12.14 -8.64 10.48
CA GLY A 31 13.52 -8.87 10.06
C GLY A 31 13.62 -9.32 8.63
N ALA A 32 12.70 -8.88 7.78
CA ALA A 32 12.65 -9.30 6.39
C ALA A 32 13.45 -8.34 5.51
N ASN A 33 13.98 -8.86 4.40
CA ASN A 33 14.64 -8.03 3.40
C ASN A 33 13.65 -7.33 2.50
N HIS A 34 12.46 -7.91 2.33
CA HIS A 34 11.44 -7.40 1.42
C HIS A 34 10.09 -7.38 2.13
N ALA A 35 9.26 -6.44 1.75
CA ALA A 35 7.93 -6.31 2.33
C ALA A 35 6.97 -5.67 1.34
N LEU A 36 5.69 -5.97 1.50
CA LEU A 36 4.62 -5.45 0.68
C LEU A 36 3.48 -5.03 1.61
N ALA A 37 2.95 -3.85 1.41
CA ALA A 37 1.86 -3.34 2.22
C ALA A 37 0.82 -2.65 1.33
N THR A 38 -0.44 -2.72 1.75
CA THR A 38 -1.51 -2.03 1.05
C THR A 38 -2.35 -1.24 2.05
N THR A 39 -2.84 -0.09 1.62
CA THR A 39 -3.81 0.70 2.37
C THR A 39 -4.81 1.27 1.39
N GLY A 40 -6.10 1.31 1.77
CA GLY A 40 -7.11 1.76 0.83
C GLY A 40 -8.49 1.87 1.44
N PHE A 41 -9.38 2.49 0.67
CA PHE A 41 -10.80 2.62 1.02
C PHE A 41 -11.60 1.61 0.20
N ALA A 42 -12.05 0.53 0.85
CA ALA A 42 -12.79 -0.52 0.16
C ALA A 42 -14.30 -0.26 0.06
N GLY A 43 -14.82 0.77 0.79
CA GLY A 43 -16.22 1.12 0.79
C GLY A 43 -17.08 0.19 1.62
N PRO A 44 -18.39 0.44 1.71
CA PRO A 44 -19.11 1.54 1.06
C PRO A 44 -18.91 2.89 1.72
N LEU A 45 -18.37 2.92 2.97
CA LEU A 45 -18.11 4.16 3.69
C LEU A 45 -16.62 4.44 3.70
N GLY A 46 -16.27 5.70 3.92
CA GLY A 46 -14.90 6.16 3.91
C GLY A 46 -14.59 6.87 2.62
N GLY A 47 -13.34 7.23 2.46
CA GLY A 47 -12.95 8.01 1.30
C GLY A 47 -13.06 9.50 1.55
N THR A 48 -12.31 10.26 0.77
CA THR A 48 -12.29 11.73 0.83
C THR A 48 -12.29 12.25 -0.60
N PRO A 49 -12.52 13.55 -0.83
CA PRO A 49 -12.40 14.09 -2.19
C PRO A 49 -11.03 13.83 -2.83
N ALA A 50 -9.96 13.85 -2.02
CA ALA A 50 -8.62 13.58 -2.53
C ALA A 50 -8.36 12.08 -2.73
N SER A 51 -9.01 11.23 -1.92
CA SER A 51 -8.83 9.78 -1.98
C SER A 51 -10.20 9.10 -1.88
N PRO A 52 -10.98 9.10 -2.97
CA PRO A 52 -12.32 8.51 -2.94
C PRO A 52 -12.28 6.99 -2.73
N ILE A 53 -13.44 6.41 -2.42
CA ILE A 53 -13.59 4.97 -2.26
C ILE A 53 -13.02 4.27 -3.49
N GLY A 54 -12.27 3.20 -3.26
CA GLY A 54 -11.58 2.49 -4.34
C GLY A 54 -10.15 2.97 -4.56
N THR A 55 -9.70 4.00 -3.85
CA THR A 55 -8.31 4.44 -3.88
C THR A 55 -7.47 3.51 -3.02
N ILE A 56 -6.44 2.94 -3.62
CA ILE A 56 -5.54 1.99 -2.96
C ILE A 56 -4.11 2.46 -3.17
N TRP A 57 -3.32 2.45 -2.12
CA TRP A 57 -1.87 2.65 -2.22
C TRP A 57 -1.16 1.36 -1.87
N ILE A 58 -0.18 1.00 -2.68
CA ILE A 58 0.64 -0.18 -2.48
C ILE A 58 2.06 0.29 -2.20
N GLY A 59 2.60 -0.12 -1.05
CA GLY A 59 3.99 0.16 -0.68
C GLY A 59 4.82 -1.10 -0.84
N ILE A 60 5.98 -0.99 -1.45
CA ILE A 60 6.89 -2.11 -1.67
C ILE A 60 8.26 -1.71 -1.15
N ALA A 61 8.83 -2.56 -0.30
CA ALA A 61 10.19 -2.39 0.20
C ALA A 61 11.05 -3.55 -0.28
N LEU A 62 12.09 -3.24 -1.04
CA LEU A 62 13.05 -4.24 -1.54
C LEU A 62 14.44 -3.82 -1.07
N GLY A 63 14.91 -4.43 0.02
CA GLY A 63 16.15 -3.99 0.64
C GLY A 63 16.01 -2.56 1.12
N SER A 64 16.85 -1.67 0.62
CA SER A 64 16.81 -0.25 0.95
C SER A 64 15.96 0.57 -0.01
N GLN A 65 15.37 -0.05 -1.03
CA GLN A 65 14.57 0.65 -2.03
C GLN A 65 13.09 0.58 -1.71
N LEU A 66 12.41 1.71 -1.92
CA LEU A 66 10.98 1.84 -1.61
C LEU A 66 10.24 2.28 -2.86
N TYR A 67 9.09 1.66 -3.09
CA TYR A 67 8.22 2.00 -4.22
C TYR A 67 6.80 2.14 -3.74
N ALA A 68 6.05 3.05 -4.34
CA ALA A 68 4.63 3.22 -4.04
C ALA A 68 3.84 3.34 -5.33
N HIS A 69 2.68 2.69 -5.37
CA HIS A 69 1.79 2.71 -6.53
C HIS A 69 0.38 3.01 -6.07
N LYS A 70 -0.30 3.86 -6.82
CA LYS A 70 -1.68 4.21 -6.56
C LYS A 70 -2.58 3.49 -7.56
N LEU A 71 -3.61 2.83 -7.04
CA LEU A 71 -4.62 2.19 -7.87
C LEU A 71 -5.98 2.80 -7.58
N ARG A 72 -6.85 2.79 -8.57
CA ARG A 72 -8.24 3.18 -8.39
C ARG A 72 -9.11 2.06 -8.97
N ILE A 73 -9.79 1.34 -8.07
CA ILE A 73 -10.57 0.18 -8.45
C ILE A 73 -12.03 0.41 -8.08
N GLN A 74 -12.91 0.39 -9.08
CA GLN A 74 -14.34 0.63 -8.87
C GLN A 74 -15.10 -0.69 -8.95
N LYS A 75 -14.99 -1.48 -7.90
CA LYS A 75 -15.64 -2.80 -7.80
C LYS A 75 -16.21 -2.96 -6.40
N GLY A 76 -17.07 -3.95 -6.22
CA GLY A 76 -17.55 -4.31 -4.90
C GLY A 76 -16.40 -4.75 -4.01
N ARG A 77 -16.62 -4.75 -2.69
CA ARG A 77 -15.56 -4.95 -1.70
C ARG A 77 -14.76 -6.24 -1.94
N GLU A 78 -15.45 -7.36 -2.17
CA GLU A 78 -14.75 -8.65 -2.34
C GLU A 78 -13.92 -8.67 -3.62
N ALA A 79 -14.49 -8.19 -4.72
CA ALA A 79 -13.77 -8.13 -5.99
C ALA A 79 -12.61 -7.15 -5.91
N LEU A 80 -12.78 -6.05 -5.19
CA LEU A 80 -11.73 -5.07 -4.99
C LEU A 80 -10.54 -5.67 -4.24
N ILE A 81 -10.81 -6.41 -3.15
CA ILE A 81 -9.76 -7.03 -2.36
C ILE A 81 -8.97 -8.03 -3.20
N ALA A 82 -9.66 -8.86 -3.98
CA ALA A 82 -9.00 -9.82 -4.87
C ALA A 82 -8.14 -9.12 -5.91
N GLU A 83 -8.65 -8.04 -6.50
CA GLU A 83 -7.91 -7.26 -7.50
C GLU A 83 -6.66 -6.63 -6.89
N VAL A 84 -6.79 -6.05 -5.68
CA VAL A 84 -5.65 -5.42 -5.00
C VAL A 84 -4.56 -6.46 -4.74
N CYS A 85 -4.92 -7.64 -4.26
CA CYS A 85 -3.95 -8.69 -3.99
C CYS A 85 -3.20 -9.08 -5.26
N ARG A 86 -3.91 -9.25 -6.36
CA ARG A 86 -3.31 -9.63 -7.63
C ARG A 86 -2.38 -8.53 -8.15
N GLU A 87 -2.85 -7.28 -8.15
CA GLU A 87 -2.04 -6.16 -8.63
C GLU A 87 -0.80 -5.94 -7.76
N ALA A 88 -0.97 -6.06 -6.44
CA ALA A 88 0.14 -5.87 -5.51
C ALA A 88 1.23 -6.92 -5.74
N LEU A 89 0.84 -8.18 -5.94
CA LEU A 89 1.81 -9.24 -6.20
C LEU A 89 2.49 -9.04 -7.54
N GLN A 90 1.76 -8.63 -8.56
CA GLN A 90 2.36 -8.36 -9.88
C GLN A 90 3.37 -7.23 -9.81
N LEU A 91 3.03 -6.15 -9.11
CA LEU A 91 3.95 -5.02 -8.94
C LEU A 91 5.19 -5.42 -8.14
N PHE A 92 5.01 -6.21 -7.10
CA PHE A 92 6.12 -6.71 -6.31
C PHE A 92 7.07 -7.54 -7.19
N ILE A 93 6.53 -8.47 -7.95
CA ILE A 93 7.33 -9.32 -8.84
C ILE A 93 8.05 -8.46 -9.89
N HIS A 94 7.36 -7.47 -10.46
CA HIS A 94 7.96 -6.58 -11.44
C HIS A 94 9.19 -5.87 -10.86
N HIS A 95 9.04 -5.25 -9.69
CA HIS A 95 10.16 -4.54 -9.07
C HIS A 95 11.27 -5.49 -8.65
N TYR A 96 10.92 -6.67 -8.16
CA TYR A 96 11.91 -7.65 -7.73
C TYR A 96 12.77 -8.11 -8.91
N THR A 97 12.13 -8.37 -10.06
CA THR A 97 12.85 -8.88 -11.24
C THR A 97 13.64 -7.79 -11.96
N THR A 98 13.24 -6.54 -11.86
CA THR A 98 13.93 -5.42 -12.53
C THR A 98 14.95 -4.73 -11.65
N LYS A 99 15.04 -5.11 -10.39
CA LYS A 99 15.92 -4.49 -9.41
C LYS A 99 17.41 -4.70 -9.74
N LYS A 100 17.73 -5.77 -10.42
CA LYS A 100 19.12 -6.17 -10.68
C LYS A 100 19.86 -5.19 -11.57
#